data_8d2bb09fc77dd328bbf89f6a695f26f1
#
_entry.id   8d2bb09fc77dd328bbf89f6a695f26f1
#
_cell.length_a   1.000
_cell.length_b   1.000
_cell.length_c   1.000
_cell.angle_alpha   90.00
_cell.angle_beta   90.00
_cell.angle_gamma   90.00
#
_symmetry.space_group_name_H-M   'P 1'
#
loop_
_entity.id
_entity.type
_entity.pdbx_description
1 polymer ?
#
loop_
_entity_poly.entity_id
_entity_poly.type
_entity_poly.pdbx_seq_one_letter_code
_entity_poly.pdbx_strand_id
1 'polypeptide(L)'
;MEEALSVFEALSNRPKAPEYPIVILHSNKSKIVSLGCFQVADEDFLTSYLRKKGLKYFFRLHGGDVMLHDENQVGIALITPRDEKYSETYFSLVNSLMKRNSVPNFHVTNDLILCSNKLLGEVMHLENDSSSSWFALIYLKRNYEEMAGLKFPKEQLVKERISMLKENYIGLDQVLEKQVSADVFLESAKTVLTDDLNFKINAFRLGLGEKKLFWRNRNMLRRNIISEAVQLKHSAVLREEGAILLSKRLINGFLRMRVKIKDKTLERISISGSFMFEPSEKLGDFEKMLEGKELDETLLVEKVTEFFINEKVKASFAAFEIVELLCGAAGGPNERGNQ
;
A
#
# COMPACT_ATOMS: atom_id res chain seq x y z
N MET A 1 6.04 8.72 11.05
CA MET A 1 5.58 7.64 10.15
C MET A 1 6.71 6.68 9.77
N GLU A 2 7.82 7.11 9.18
CA GLU A 2 8.98 6.25 8.83
C GLU A 2 9.41 5.34 10.00
N GLU A 3 9.52 5.89 11.21
CA GLU A 3 9.90 5.12 12.40
C GLU A 3 8.81 4.12 12.82
N ALA A 4 7.54 4.51 12.80
CA ALA A 4 6.44 3.62 13.16
C ALA A 4 6.35 2.43 12.21
N LEU A 5 6.47 2.65 10.90
CA LEU A 5 6.53 1.58 9.89
C LEU A 5 7.77 0.70 10.06
N SER A 6 8.95 1.29 10.32
CA SER A 6 10.17 0.52 10.55
C SER A 6 10.06 -0.39 11.78
N VAL A 7 9.41 0.07 12.86
CA VAL A 7 9.13 -0.73 14.05
C VAL A 7 8.12 -1.84 13.73
N PHE A 8 7.03 -1.49 13.06
CA PHE A 8 6.01 -2.45 12.65
C PHE A 8 6.60 -3.59 11.82
N GLU A 9 7.34 -3.26 10.76
CA GLU A 9 7.98 -4.24 9.89
C GLU A 9 9.04 -5.08 10.63
N ALA A 10 9.81 -4.47 11.55
CA ALA A 10 10.79 -5.19 12.35
C ALA A 10 10.14 -6.22 13.29
N LEU A 11 8.98 -5.87 13.86
CA LEU A 11 8.23 -6.74 14.74
C LEU A 11 7.43 -7.80 13.99
N SER A 12 6.88 -7.45 12.83
CA SER A 12 6.13 -8.38 11.97
C SER A 12 7.04 -9.47 11.37
N ASN A 13 8.28 -9.12 10.99
CA ASN A 13 9.23 -10.02 10.34
C ASN A 13 10.23 -10.68 11.30
N ARG A 14 9.94 -10.73 12.59
CA ARG A 14 10.81 -11.40 13.54
C ARG A 14 10.74 -12.93 13.42
N PRO A 15 11.84 -13.67 13.72
CA PRO A 15 11.90 -15.13 13.55
C PRO A 15 10.95 -15.92 14.45
N LYS A 16 10.53 -15.33 15.57
CA LYS A 16 9.61 -15.96 16.53
C LYS A 16 8.39 -15.09 16.74
N ALA A 17 7.23 -15.73 16.80
CA ALA A 17 5.99 -15.07 17.18
C ALA A 17 6.13 -14.28 18.48
N PRO A 18 5.40 -13.18 18.67
CA PRO A 18 5.25 -12.58 19.98
C PRO A 18 4.55 -13.57 20.91
N GLU A 19 4.95 -13.59 22.18
CA GLU A 19 4.24 -14.36 23.19
C GLU A 19 2.83 -13.77 23.45
N TYR A 20 2.72 -12.46 23.35
CA TYR A 20 1.49 -11.70 23.51
C TYR A 20 1.31 -10.70 22.36
N PRO A 21 0.07 -10.28 22.07
CA PRO A 21 -0.16 -9.22 21.08
C PRO A 21 0.63 -7.95 21.41
N ILE A 22 1.22 -7.34 20.37
CA ILE A 22 1.93 -6.06 20.47
C ILE A 22 1.10 -5.02 19.76
N VAL A 23 0.81 -3.90 20.43
CA VAL A 23 0.10 -2.76 19.86
C VAL A 23 1.05 -1.57 19.73
N ILE A 24 1.03 -0.91 18.57
CA ILE A 24 1.74 0.35 18.33
C ILE A 24 0.69 1.42 18.07
N LEU A 25 0.64 2.43 18.93
CA LEU A 25 -0.19 3.61 18.77
C LEU A 25 0.69 4.78 18.33
N HIS A 26 0.37 5.42 17.22
CA HIS A 26 1.21 6.43 16.61
C HIS A 26 0.42 7.63 16.09
N SER A 27 0.95 8.83 16.31
CA SER A 27 0.52 10.07 15.64
C SER A 27 1.72 10.76 14.98
N ASN A 28 1.49 11.39 13.84
CA ASN A 28 2.53 12.17 13.17
C ASN A 28 2.59 13.57 13.74
N LYS A 29 3.83 14.11 13.88
CA LYS A 29 4.06 15.50 14.29
C LYS A 29 4.56 16.38 13.12
N SER A 30 4.77 15.78 11.96
CA SER A 30 5.28 16.49 10.78
C SER A 30 4.78 15.82 9.52
N LYS A 31 4.67 16.60 8.45
CA LYS A 31 4.27 16.12 7.14
C LYS A 31 5.39 15.33 6.48
N ILE A 32 5.05 14.15 5.97
CA ILE A 32 5.92 13.29 5.17
C ILE A 32 5.09 12.52 4.16
N VAL A 33 5.65 12.20 3.01
CA VAL A 33 4.98 11.41 1.97
C VAL A 33 5.58 10.02 1.93
N SER A 34 4.75 8.99 1.91
CA SER A 34 5.20 7.63 1.62
C SER A 34 4.72 7.19 0.24
N LEU A 35 5.56 6.44 -0.44
CA LEU A 35 5.37 5.93 -1.79
C LEU A 35 5.39 4.41 -1.75
N GLY A 36 4.57 3.77 -2.59
CA GLY A 36 4.69 2.33 -2.80
C GLY A 36 6.01 1.98 -3.49
N CYS A 37 6.61 0.84 -3.14
CA CYS A 37 7.91 0.45 -3.69
C CYS A 37 7.93 0.24 -5.22
N PHE A 38 6.76 0.07 -5.85
CA PHE A 38 6.63 -0.11 -7.30
C PHE A 38 6.30 1.18 -8.06
N GLN A 39 6.17 2.31 -7.37
CA GLN A 39 5.88 3.59 -8.00
C GLN A 39 7.13 4.20 -8.64
N VAL A 40 6.95 4.82 -9.81
CA VAL A 40 8.02 5.47 -10.58
C VAL A 40 7.89 6.98 -10.44
N ALA A 41 9.01 7.64 -10.14
CA ALA A 41 9.08 9.10 -10.00
C ALA A 41 8.63 9.81 -11.29
N ASP A 42 7.92 10.94 -11.12
CA ASP A 42 7.36 11.79 -12.18
C ASP A 42 6.35 11.12 -13.13
N GLU A 43 6.09 9.82 -12.97
CA GLU A 43 4.98 9.13 -13.62
C GLU A 43 3.81 8.90 -12.65
N ASP A 44 4.12 8.48 -11.44
CA ASP A 44 3.14 8.09 -10.42
C ASP A 44 2.92 9.19 -9.37
N PHE A 45 3.91 10.06 -9.18
CA PHE A 45 3.84 11.19 -8.25
C PHE A 45 4.69 12.37 -8.73
N LEU A 46 4.35 13.56 -8.28
CA LEU A 46 5.00 14.78 -8.74
C LEU A 46 6.19 15.16 -7.84
N THR A 47 7.41 14.77 -8.21
CA THR A 47 8.63 15.16 -7.47
C THR A 47 8.81 16.67 -7.42
N SER A 48 8.42 17.39 -8.46
CA SER A 48 8.42 18.86 -8.51
C SER A 48 7.50 19.48 -7.46
N TYR A 49 6.31 18.87 -7.22
CA TYR A 49 5.40 19.32 -6.17
C TYR A 49 5.99 19.09 -4.78
N LEU A 50 6.55 17.90 -4.52
CA LEU A 50 7.21 17.59 -3.25
C LEU A 50 8.32 18.59 -2.93
N ARG A 51 9.19 18.87 -3.92
CA ARG A 51 10.29 19.83 -3.79
C ARG A 51 9.78 21.25 -3.52
N LYS A 52 8.78 21.72 -4.27
CA LYS A 52 8.16 23.04 -4.08
C LYS A 52 7.56 23.23 -2.69
N LYS A 53 6.98 22.16 -2.14
CA LYS A 53 6.35 22.16 -0.80
C LYS A 53 7.33 21.84 0.33
N GLY A 54 8.58 21.51 0.03
CA GLY A 54 9.57 21.09 1.04
C GLY A 54 9.20 19.78 1.74
N LEU A 55 8.36 18.95 1.10
CA LEU A 55 7.92 17.68 1.65
C LEU A 55 8.99 16.62 1.47
N LYS A 56 9.39 15.98 2.57
CA LYS A 56 10.21 14.78 2.53
C LYS A 56 9.36 13.59 2.12
N TYR A 57 10.00 12.60 1.50
CA TYR A 57 9.35 11.35 1.15
C TYR A 57 10.25 10.16 1.41
N PHE A 58 9.64 9.00 1.53
CA PHE A 58 10.30 7.70 1.57
C PHE A 58 9.45 6.67 0.83
N PHE A 59 10.07 5.57 0.44
CA PHE A 59 9.33 4.45 -0.14
C PHE A 59 9.08 3.39 0.93
N ARG A 60 7.87 2.86 0.96
CA ARG A 60 7.55 1.69 1.77
C ARG A 60 8.24 0.46 1.20
N LEU A 61 8.40 -0.58 2.00
CA LEU A 61 8.87 -1.90 1.52
C LEU A 61 7.77 -2.64 0.73
N HIS A 62 6.52 -2.21 0.88
CA HIS A 62 5.34 -2.76 0.24
C HIS A 62 4.83 -1.81 -0.85
N GLY A 63 4.02 -2.36 -1.75
CA GLY A 63 3.36 -1.60 -2.80
C GLY A 63 2.32 -0.59 -2.28
N GLY A 64 1.34 -0.30 -3.11
CA GLY A 64 0.25 0.64 -2.83
C GLY A 64 0.52 2.05 -3.34
N ASP A 65 -0.43 2.94 -3.07
CA ASP A 65 -0.46 4.31 -3.62
C ASP A 65 0.37 5.31 -2.80
N VAL A 66 0.57 6.51 -3.36
CA VAL A 66 1.19 7.64 -2.65
C VAL A 66 0.29 8.11 -1.51
N MET A 67 0.88 8.29 -0.32
CA MET A 67 0.15 8.68 0.88
C MET A 67 0.81 9.91 1.51
N LEU A 68 0.00 10.91 1.82
CA LEU A 68 0.39 12.02 2.68
C LEU A 68 0.15 11.63 4.14
N HIS A 69 1.18 11.76 4.95
CA HIS A 69 1.11 11.60 6.40
C HIS A 69 1.31 12.94 7.08
N ASP A 70 0.37 13.31 7.92
CA ASP A 70 0.40 14.55 8.70
C ASP A 70 -0.16 14.36 10.12
N GLU A 71 -0.31 15.42 10.86
CA GLU A 71 -0.87 15.43 12.23
C GLU A 71 -2.35 15.06 12.31
N ASN A 72 -3.03 15.01 11.17
CA ASN A 72 -4.46 14.68 11.07
C ASN A 72 -4.71 13.17 10.83
N GLN A 73 -3.76 12.35 11.21
CA GLN A 73 -3.85 10.89 11.06
C GLN A 73 -3.30 10.20 12.28
N VAL A 74 -3.85 9.04 12.57
CA VAL A 74 -3.33 8.13 13.59
C VAL A 74 -3.04 6.77 12.99
N GLY A 75 -1.94 6.17 13.42
CA GLY A 75 -1.57 4.80 13.10
C GLY A 75 -1.85 3.88 14.28
N ILE A 76 -2.51 2.76 14.01
CA ILE A 76 -2.74 1.69 14.99
C ILE A 76 -2.22 0.40 14.37
N ALA A 77 -1.15 -0.14 14.93
CA ALA A 77 -0.66 -1.45 14.53
C ALA A 77 -0.95 -2.49 15.60
N LEU A 78 -1.29 -3.69 15.14
CA LEU A 78 -1.46 -4.87 15.96
C LEU A 78 -0.63 -6.01 15.36
N ILE A 79 0.25 -6.59 16.15
CA ILE A 79 1.04 -7.78 15.80
C ILE A 79 0.65 -8.89 16.78
N THR A 80 0.12 -10.01 16.27
CA THR A 80 -0.31 -11.14 17.07
C THR A 80 0.46 -12.40 16.72
N PRO A 81 0.59 -13.38 17.63
CA PRO A 81 0.87 -14.75 17.22
C PRO A 81 -0.15 -15.22 16.19
N ARG A 82 0.26 -16.10 15.28
CA ARG A 82 -0.66 -16.78 14.36
C ARG A 82 -1.40 -17.90 15.09
N ASP A 83 -2.39 -17.51 15.90
CA ASP A 83 -3.21 -18.37 16.73
C ASP A 83 -4.69 -17.97 16.53
N GLU A 84 -5.59 -18.94 16.38
CA GLU A 84 -7.02 -18.71 16.12
C GLU A 84 -7.66 -17.76 17.14
N LYS A 85 -7.24 -17.80 18.40
CA LYS A 85 -7.73 -16.91 19.46
C LYS A 85 -7.47 -15.42 19.20
N TYR A 86 -6.53 -15.07 18.29
CA TYR A 86 -6.21 -13.69 17.93
C TYR A 86 -6.71 -13.29 16.53
N SER A 87 -7.30 -14.23 15.76
CA SER A 87 -7.73 -14.01 14.38
C SER A 87 -8.68 -12.81 14.26
N GLU A 88 -9.57 -12.62 15.23
CA GLU A 88 -10.57 -11.55 15.26
C GLU A 88 -10.12 -10.30 16.05
N THR A 89 -8.92 -10.32 16.66
CA THR A 89 -8.49 -9.25 17.58
C THR A 89 -8.41 -7.90 16.89
N TYR A 90 -7.89 -7.85 15.66
CA TYR A 90 -7.80 -6.62 14.88
C TYR A 90 -9.18 -6.03 14.59
N PHE A 91 -10.10 -6.84 14.08
CA PHE A 91 -11.46 -6.40 13.75
C PHE A 91 -12.21 -5.95 15.00
N SER A 92 -12.06 -6.68 16.10
CA SER A 92 -12.65 -6.33 17.40
C SER A 92 -12.13 -4.99 17.90
N LEU A 93 -10.80 -4.76 17.81
CA LEU A 93 -10.17 -3.50 18.20
C LEU A 93 -10.71 -2.32 17.38
N VAL A 94 -10.67 -2.42 16.05
CA VAL A 94 -11.08 -1.31 15.17
C VAL A 94 -12.60 -1.09 15.28
N ASN A 95 -13.42 -2.15 15.31
CA ASN A 95 -14.86 -2.04 15.46
C ASN A 95 -15.26 -1.38 16.79
N SER A 96 -14.66 -1.80 17.91
CA SER A 96 -14.92 -1.21 19.23
C SER A 96 -14.48 0.25 19.28
N LEU A 97 -13.31 0.56 18.65
CA LEU A 97 -12.82 1.93 18.57
C LEU A 97 -13.76 2.85 17.77
N MET A 98 -14.26 2.39 16.62
CA MET A 98 -15.21 3.15 15.81
C MET A 98 -16.53 3.37 16.57
N LYS A 99 -17.08 2.33 17.22
CA LYS A 99 -18.29 2.41 18.03
C LYS A 99 -18.12 3.37 19.21
N ARG A 100 -17.00 3.26 19.94
CA ARG A 100 -16.71 4.12 21.11
C ARG A 100 -16.59 5.59 20.73
N ASN A 101 -16.12 5.87 19.52
CA ASN A 101 -16.07 7.22 18.97
C ASN A 101 -17.34 7.64 18.23
N SER A 102 -18.41 6.85 18.30
CA SER A 102 -19.72 7.11 17.68
C SER A 102 -19.65 7.29 16.14
N VAL A 103 -18.74 6.59 15.48
CA VAL A 103 -18.63 6.61 14.02
C VAL A 103 -19.79 5.80 13.41
N PRO A 104 -20.66 6.42 12.61
CA PRO A 104 -21.79 5.71 11.99
C PRO A 104 -21.38 4.97 10.71
N ASN A 105 -22.15 3.97 10.32
CA ASN A 105 -22.10 3.32 9.00
C ASN A 105 -20.67 2.98 8.52
N PHE A 106 -19.84 2.46 9.42
CA PHE A 106 -18.49 2.04 9.08
C PHE A 106 -18.42 0.55 8.73
N HIS A 107 -17.43 0.21 7.91
CA HIS A 107 -17.10 -1.16 7.55
C HIS A 107 -15.58 -1.34 7.53
N VAL A 108 -15.09 -2.40 8.17
CA VAL A 108 -13.66 -2.71 8.30
C VAL A 108 -13.36 -4.00 7.54
N THR A 109 -12.35 -3.94 6.68
CA THR A 109 -11.80 -5.09 5.94
C THR A 109 -10.33 -5.27 6.27
N ASN A 110 -9.68 -6.26 5.66
CA ASN A 110 -8.22 -6.44 5.79
C ASN A 110 -7.40 -5.28 5.20
N ASP A 111 -7.98 -4.52 4.27
CA ASP A 111 -7.26 -3.51 3.50
C ASP A 111 -7.77 -2.08 3.73
N LEU A 112 -9.04 -1.93 4.13
CA LEU A 112 -9.71 -0.64 4.17
C LEU A 112 -10.61 -0.47 5.38
N ILE A 113 -10.76 0.79 5.82
CA ILE A 113 -11.80 1.23 6.74
C ILE A 113 -12.66 2.23 5.96
N LEU A 114 -13.92 1.87 5.75
CA LEU A 114 -14.89 2.68 5.03
C LEU A 114 -15.90 3.30 6.00
N CYS A 115 -16.38 4.49 5.67
CA CYS A 115 -17.53 5.11 6.32
C CYS A 115 -18.43 5.71 5.24
N SER A 116 -19.69 5.28 5.20
CA SER A 116 -20.66 5.69 4.17
C SER A 116 -20.11 5.55 2.75
N ASN A 117 -19.44 4.42 2.46
CA ASN A 117 -18.78 4.06 1.19
C ASN A 117 -17.58 4.96 0.82
N LYS A 118 -17.09 5.80 1.73
CA LYS A 118 -15.86 6.58 1.52
C LYS A 118 -14.72 6.04 2.37
N LEU A 119 -13.52 6.21 1.89
CA LEU A 119 -12.30 5.72 2.56
C LEU A 119 -11.98 6.61 3.77
N LEU A 120 -12.17 6.04 4.95
CA LEU A 120 -11.84 6.64 6.25
C LEU A 120 -10.44 6.24 6.73
N GLY A 121 -9.95 5.09 6.32
CA GLY A 121 -8.62 4.61 6.69
C GLY A 121 -8.13 3.50 5.78
N GLU A 122 -6.82 3.32 5.74
CA GLU A 122 -6.14 2.28 4.98
C GLU A 122 -5.50 1.27 5.93
N VAL A 123 -5.49 0.01 5.56
CA VAL A 123 -4.95 -1.08 6.37
C VAL A 123 -3.88 -1.81 5.58
N MET A 124 -2.74 -2.05 6.18
CA MET A 124 -1.72 -2.96 5.68
C MET A 124 -1.76 -4.23 6.51
N HIS A 125 -1.96 -5.36 5.88
CA HIS A 125 -1.96 -6.68 6.51
C HIS A 125 -0.76 -7.47 6.03
N LEU A 126 0.05 -7.95 6.98
CA LEU A 126 1.21 -8.81 6.74
C LEU A 126 1.01 -10.11 7.50
N GLU A 127 1.22 -11.22 6.82
CA GLU A 127 1.10 -12.54 7.40
C GLU A 127 2.33 -13.39 7.06
N ASN A 128 2.89 -14.05 8.05
CA ASN A 128 3.96 -15.04 7.89
C ASN A 128 3.65 -16.30 8.72
N ASP A 129 4.56 -17.27 8.72
CA ASP A 129 4.32 -18.56 9.39
C ASP A 129 4.13 -18.43 10.91
N SER A 130 4.59 -17.35 11.52
CA SER A 130 4.59 -17.18 12.99
C SER A 130 3.63 -16.09 13.49
N SER A 131 3.31 -15.09 12.68
CA SER A 131 2.55 -13.92 13.11
C SER A 131 1.60 -13.39 12.05
N SER A 132 0.55 -12.73 12.51
CA SER A 132 -0.35 -11.90 11.71
C SER A 132 -0.27 -10.47 12.22
N SER A 133 -0.16 -9.51 11.31
CA SER A 133 0.14 -8.11 11.64
C SER A 133 -0.67 -7.17 10.80
N TRP A 134 -1.30 -6.18 11.44
CA TRP A 134 -2.10 -5.13 10.79
C TRP A 134 -1.56 -3.77 11.18
N PHE A 135 -1.52 -2.86 10.24
CA PHE A 135 -1.23 -1.44 10.44
C PHE A 135 -2.37 -0.62 9.82
N ALA A 136 -3.25 -0.11 10.64
CA ALA A 136 -4.33 0.80 10.22
C ALA A 136 -3.86 2.25 10.29
N LEU A 137 -4.07 3.01 9.23
CA LEU A 137 -3.94 4.45 9.19
C LEU A 137 -5.33 5.07 9.09
N ILE A 138 -5.77 5.77 10.14
CA ILE A 138 -7.11 6.35 10.24
C ILE A 138 -7.01 7.86 10.06
N TYR A 139 -7.87 8.42 9.22
CA TYR A 139 -7.89 9.83 8.88
C TYR A 139 -8.81 10.61 9.83
N LEU A 140 -8.21 11.41 10.70
CA LEU A 140 -8.96 12.33 11.58
C LEU A 140 -9.50 13.52 10.79
N LYS A 141 -8.70 14.01 9.83
CA LYS A 141 -9.05 15.06 8.87
C LYS A 141 -8.32 14.82 7.56
N ARG A 142 -8.91 15.22 6.44
CA ARG A 142 -8.30 15.08 5.11
C ARG A 142 -7.87 16.41 4.53
N ASN A 143 -6.62 16.49 4.11
CA ASN A 143 -6.10 17.63 3.36
C ASN A 143 -6.20 17.36 1.85
N TYR A 144 -7.38 17.59 1.29
CA TYR A 144 -7.67 17.31 -0.12
C TYR A 144 -6.80 18.11 -1.10
N GLU A 145 -6.43 19.33 -0.74
CA GLU A 145 -5.62 20.21 -1.60
C GLU A 145 -4.18 19.68 -1.73
N GLU A 146 -3.56 19.29 -0.63
CA GLU A 146 -2.22 18.69 -0.67
C GLU A 146 -2.24 17.32 -1.36
N MET A 147 -3.27 16.50 -1.09
CA MET A 147 -3.44 15.21 -1.77
C MET A 147 -3.62 15.36 -3.28
N ALA A 148 -4.38 16.36 -3.74
CA ALA A 148 -4.58 16.62 -5.16
C ALA A 148 -3.27 16.95 -5.88
N GLY A 149 -2.29 17.51 -5.17
CA GLY A 149 -0.96 17.76 -5.72
C GLY A 149 -0.09 16.50 -5.88
N LEU A 150 -0.41 15.43 -5.15
CA LEU A 150 0.41 14.21 -5.10
C LEU A 150 -0.08 13.10 -6.06
N LYS A 151 -1.39 12.86 -6.08
CA LYS A 151 -1.97 11.60 -6.58
C LYS A 151 -2.33 11.55 -8.07
N PHE A 152 -2.38 12.66 -8.78
CA PHE A 152 -2.99 12.67 -10.11
C PHE A 152 -2.08 13.17 -11.22
N PRO A 153 -2.30 12.74 -12.49
CA PRO A 153 -1.59 13.25 -13.65
C PRO A 153 -1.67 14.77 -13.78
N LYS A 154 -0.65 15.36 -14.38
CA LYS A 154 -0.52 16.84 -14.54
C LYS A 154 -1.67 17.49 -15.32
N GLU A 155 -2.36 16.71 -16.13
CA GLU A 155 -3.36 17.19 -17.09
C GLU A 155 -4.73 17.53 -16.47
N GLN A 156 -5.02 16.99 -15.28
CA GLN A 156 -6.29 17.29 -14.61
C GLN A 156 -6.26 18.63 -13.88
N LEU A 157 -7.37 19.35 -13.93
CA LEU A 157 -7.52 20.60 -13.17
C LEU A 157 -7.57 20.30 -11.66
N VAL A 158 -6.92 21.13 -10.85
CA VAL A 158 -6.85 20.95 -9.38
C VAL A 158 -8.23 20.86 -8.74
N LYS A 159 -9.22 21.63 -9.23
CA LYS A 159 -10.60 21.59 -8.72
C LYS A 159 -11.27 20.24 -8.94
N GLU A 160 -11.10 19.64 -10.11
CA GLU A 160 -11.64 18.31 -10.44
C GLU A 160 -11.00 17.24 -9.54
N ARG A 161 -9.70 17.32 -9.33
CA ARG A 161 -8.95 16.43 -8.43
C ARG A 161 -9.49 16.49 -7.01
N ILE A 162 -9.71 17.70 -6.49
CA ILE A 162 -10.26 17.89 -5.13
C ILE A 162 -11.68 17.32 -5.06
N SER A 163 -12.51 17.50 -6.09
CA SER A 163 -13.87 16.93 -6.12
C SER A 163 -13.84 15.40 -6.07
N MET A 164 -13.05 14.78 -6.93
CA MET A 164 -12.85 13.31 -6.93
C MET A 164 -12.34 12.78 -5.58
N LEU A 165 -11.42 13.50 -4.93
CA LEU A 165 -10.95 13.10 -3.61
C LEU A 165 -12.05 13.19 -2.56
N LYS A 166 -12.87 14.22 -2.56
CA LYS A 166 -14.01 14.39 -1.63
C LYS A 166 -15.11 13.35 -1.83
N GLU A 167 -15.26 12.83 -3.05
CA GLU A 167 -16.19 11.75 -3.36
C GLU A 167 -15.74 10.41 -2.77
N ASN A 168 -14.43 10.15 -2.79
CA ASN A 168 -13.88 8.84 -2.43
C ASN A 168 -13.29 8.76 -1.01
N TYR A 169 -12.96 9.88 -0.39
CA TYR A 169 -12.30 9.92 0.92
C TYR A 169 -13.08 10.76 1.92
N ILE A 170 -12.93 10.44 3.21
CA ILE A 170 -13.56 11.17 4.30
C ILE A 170 -12.63 11.21 5.51
N GLY A 171 -12.74 12.25 6.36
CA GLY A 171 -12.09 12.32 7.66
C GLY A 171 -13.11 12.17 8.79
N LEU A 172 -12.69 11.77 9.97
CA LEU A 172 -13.54 11.66 11.14
C LEU A 172 -14.17 13.00 11.54
N ASP A 173 -13.48 14.11 11.29
CA ASP A 173 -14.01 15.46 11.54
C ASP A 173 -15.29 15.74 10.73
N GLN A 174 -15.37 15.24 9.51
CA GLN A 174 -16.55 15.37 8.65
C GLN A 174 -17.67 14.39 9.06
N VAL A 175 -17.29 13.17 9.46
CA VAL A 175 -18.26 12.14 9.90
C VAL A 175 -18.93 12.53 11.21
N LEU A 176 -18.16 13.09 12.14
CA LEU A 176 -18.63 13.45 13.49
C LEU A 176 -19.03 14.92 13.63
N GLU A 177 -18.88 15.71 12.56
CA GLU A 177 -19.15 17.16 12.52
C GLU A 177 -18.42 17.93 13.63
N LYS A 178 -17.25 17.44 14.06
CA LYS A 178 -16.40 18.04 15.09
C LYS A 178 -14.94 17.72 14.89
N GLN A 179 -14.06 18.54 15.43
CA GLN A 179 -12.63 18.24 15.43
C GLN A 179 -12.33 17.03 16.32
N VAL A 180 -11.48 16.13 15.80
CA VAL A 180 -11.01 14.94 16.49
C VAL A 180 -9.51 15.08 16.75
N SER A 181 -9.12 15.12 18.02
CA SER A 181 -7.71 15.14 18.41
C SER A 181 -7.08 13.76 18.31
N ALA A 182 -5.85 13.69 17.77
CA ALA A 182 -5.09 12.44 17.70
C ALA A 182 -4.87 11.84 19.11
N ASP A 183 -4.53 12.65 20.08
CA ASP A 183 -4.28 12.18 21.46
C ASP A 183 -5.54 11.59 22.07
N VAL A 184 -6.69 12.25 21.93
CA VAL A 184 -7.99 11.76 22.43
C VAL A 184 -8.38 10.45 21.74
N PHE A 185 -8.16 10.35 20.43
CA PHE A 185 -8.49 9.13 19.68
C PHE A 185 -7.59 7.96 20.08
N LEU A 186 -6.28 8.20 20.28
CA LEU A 186 -5.34 7.18 20.75
C LEU A 186 -5.59 6.75 22.20
N GLU A 187 -6.01 7.66 23.09
CA GLU A 187 -6.46 7.29 24.44
C GLU A 187 -7.74 6.45 24.39
N SER A 188 -8.67 6.77 23.49
CA SER A 188 -9.83 5.91 23.25
C SER A 188 -9.43 4.50 22.81
N ALA A 189 -8.40 4.37 21.96
CA ALA A 189 -7.86 3.06 21.56
C ALA A 189 -7.26 2.27 22.75
N LYS A 190 -6.56 2.93 23.67
CA LYS A 190 -6.08 2.30 24.91
C LYS A 190 -7.24 1.82 25.78
N THR A 191 -8.26 2.64 25.93
CA THR A 191 -9.45 2.30 26.70
C THR A 191 -10.19 1.10 26.09
N VAL A 192 -10.30 1.04 24.75
CA VAL A 192 -10.86 -0.15 24.05
C VAL A 192 -10.06 -1.40 24.38
N LEU A 193 -8.74 -1.31 24.34
CA LEU A 193 -7.88 -2.46 24.66
C LEU A 193 -8.07 -2.96 26.09
N THR A 194 -8.19 -2.05 27.07
CA THR A 194 -8.31 -2.43 28.48
C THR A 194 -9.74 -2.82 28.86
N ASP A 195 -10.72 -2.01 28.49
CA ASP A 195 -12.09 -2.12 29.02
C ASP A 195 -12.96 -3.02 28.15
N ASP A 196 -12.87 -2.87 26.79
CA ASP A 196 -13.73 -3.60 25.89
C ASP A 196 -13.14 -4.98 25.52
N LEU A 197 -11.80 -5.07 25.38
CA LEU A 197 -11.10 -6.31 25.00
C LEU A 197 -10.39 -7.01 26.17
N ASN A 198 -10.43 -6.44 27.37
CA ASN A 198 -9.84 -6.96 28.60
C ASN A 198 -8.32 -7.27 28.48
N PHE A 199 -7.57 -6.51 27.67
CA PHE A 199 -6.12 -6.66 27.59
C PHE A 199 -5.42 -5.97 28.75
N LYS A 200 -4.50 -6.66 29.38
CA LYS A 200 -3.55 -6.05 30.31
C LYS A 200 -2.40 -5.42 29.53
N ILE A 201 -2.35 -4.09 29.53
CA ILE A 201 -1.32 -3.34 28.79
C ILE A 201 -0.05 -3.22 29.62
N ASN A 202 1.09 -3.63 29.02
CA ASN A 202 2.42 -3.43 29.57
C ASN A 202 3.28 -2.69 28.52
N ALA A 203 4.18 -1.83 29.01
CA ALA A 203 5.12 -1.16 28.10
C ALA A 203 6.06 -2.18 27.43
N PHE A 204 6.13 -2.14 26.10
CA PHE A 204 7.02 -2.98 25.30
C PHE A 204 8.31 -2.23 24.95
N ARG A 205 9.45 -2.92 25.06
CA ARG A 205 10.76 -2.40 24.65
C ARG A 205 11.41 -3.33 23.64
N LEU A 206 11.90 -2.76 22.54
CA LEU A 206 12.63 -3.53 21.54
C LEU A 206 13.89 -4.18 22.12
N GLY A 207 14.02 -5.48 21.95
CA GLY A 207 15.23 -6.23 22.24
C GLY A 207 16.36 -5.94 21.23
N LEU A 208 17.54 -6.51 21.43
CA LEU A 208 18.71 -6.28 20.56
C LEU A 208 18.48 -6.75 19.12
N GLY A 209 17.84 -7.92 18.94
CA GLY A 209 17.51 -8.45 17.61
C GLY A 209 16.53 -7.56 16.85
N GLU A 210 15.48 -7.12 17.54
CA GLU A 210 14.46 -6.24 16.99
C GLU A 210 15.02 -4.84 16.65
N LYS A 211 15.94 -4.32 17.48
CA LYS A 211 16.66 -3.07 17.16
C LYS A 211 17.51 -3.20 15.89
N LYS A 212 18.17 -4.34 15.67
CA LYS A 212 18.91 -4.59 14.43
C LYS A 212 17.98 -4.62 13.22
N LEU A 213 16.84 -5.31 13.31
CA LEU A 213 15.82 -5.32 12.25
C LEU A 213 15.25 -3.92 11.99
N PHE A 214 14.92 -3.18 13.04
CA PHE A 214 14.47 -1.79 12.94
C PHE A 214 15.47 -0.92 12.16
N TRP A 215 16.76 -0.94 12.52
CA TRP A 215 17.77 -0.15 11.82
C TRP A 215 17.98 -0.61 10.37
N ARG A 216 17.90 -1.92 10.11
CA ARG A 216 17.96 -2.47 8.77
C ARG A 216 16.77 -1.97 7.92
N ASN A 217 15.56 -2.10 8.41
CA ASN A 217 14.34 -1.68 7.72
C ASN A 217 14.34 -0.17 7.49
N ARG A 218 14.70 0.63 8.48
CA ARG A 218 14.84 2.08 8.33
C ARG A 218 15.86 2.46 7.25
N ASN A 219 16.97 1.76 7.17
CA ASN A 219 17.95 1.96 6.10
C ASN A 219 17.41 1.51 4.74
N MET A 220 16.63 0.44 4.66
CA MET A 220 16.00 -0.02 3.43
C MET A 220 14.95 0.99 2.95
N LEU A 221 14.09 1.50 3.83
CA LEU A 221 13.14 2.58 3.52
C LEU A 221 13.84 3.84 2.97
N ARG A 222 15.00 4.18 3.52
CA ARG A 222 15.78 5.33 3.05
C ARG A 222 16.51 5.10 1.74
N ARG A 223 17.06 3.89 1.52
CA ARG A 223 17.82 3.52 0.32
C ARG A 223 16.92 3.04 -0.81
N ASN A 224 15.77 2.51 -0.47
CA ASN A 224 14.74 2.08 -1.41
C ASN A 224 15.25 1.20 -2.57
N ILE A 225 15.92 0.10 -2.21
CA ILE A 225 16.55 -0.80 -3.18
C ILE A 225 15.53 -1.36 -4.20
N ILE A 226 14.31 -1.70 -3.75
CA ILE A 226 13.25 -2.24 -4.63
C ILE A 226 12.82 -1.17 -5.62
N SER A 227 12.52 0.04 -5.14
CA SER A 227 12.09 1.13 -6.02
C SER A 227 13.21 1.59 -6.95
N GLU A 228 14.47 1.61 -6.51
CA GLU A 228 15.61 1.88 -7.39
C GLU A 228 15.67 0.84 -8.52
N ALA A 229 15.52 -0.46 -8.21
CA ALA A 229 15.49 -1.52 -9.20
C ALA A 229 14.33 -1.37 -10.18
N VAL A 230 13.12 -1.07 -9.70
CA VAL A 230 11.93 -0.81 -10.53
C VAL A 230 12.17 0.40 -11.44
N GLN A 231 12.67 1.51 -10.91
CA GLN A 231 12.93 2.72 -11.70
C GLN A 231 14.03 2.50 -12.76
N LEU A 232 15.10 1.79 -12.42
CA LEU A 232 16.18 1.48 -13.37
C LEU A 232 15.67 0.59 -14.51
N LYS A 233 14.95 -0.49 -14.19
CA LYS A 233 14.38 -1.39 -15.20
C LYS A 233 13.36 -0.67 -16.07
N HIS A 234 12.46 0.09 -15.46
CA HIS A 234 11.47 0.88 -16.17
C HIS A 234 12.11 1.87 -17.16
N SER A 235 13.15 2.58 -16.73
CA SER A 235 13.90 3.52 -17.58
C SER A 235 14.68 2.81 -18.67
N ALA A 236 15.18 1.59 -18.43
CA ALA A 236 15.89 0.80 -19.45
C ALA A 236 14.92 0.36 -20.55
N VAL A 237 13.77 -0.22 -20.20
CA VAL A 237 12.76 -0.64 -21.18
C VAL A 237 12.20 0.55 -21.98
N LEU A 238 12.02 1.71 -21.31
CA LEU A 238 11.55 2.94 -21.97
C LEU A 238 12.45 3.40 -23.13
N ARG A 239 13.75 3.15 -23.03
CA ARG A 239 14.73 3.57 -24.06
C ARG A 239 14.82 2.60 -25.23
N GLU A 240 14.19 1.44 -25.15
CA GLU A 240 14.21 0.47 -26.23
C GLU A 240 13.25 0.88 -27.35
N GLU A 241 13.74 0.86 -28.57
CA GLU A 241 12.93 1.13 -29.76
C GLU A 241 11.78 0.12 -29.87
N GLY A 242 10.56 0.61 -30.11
CA GLY A 242 9.36 -0.21 -30.21
C GLY A 242 8.75 -0.60 -28.85
N ALA A 243 9.27 -0.08 -27.73
CA ALA A 243 8.62 -0.28 -26.43
C ALA A 243 7.28 0.48 -26.35
N ILE A 244 6.25 -0.20 -25.84
CA ILE A 244 4.91 0.36 -25.67
C ILE A 244 4.53 0.43 -24.19
N LEU A 245 3.65 1.37 -23.86
CA LEU A 245 3.11 1.53 -22.51
C LEU A 245 1.67 0.99 -22.47
N LEU A 246 1.46 0.03 -21.59
CA LEU A 246 0.14 -0.50 -21.25
C LEU A 246 -0.23 -0.04 -19.84
N SER A 247 -1.50 0.26 -19.61
CA SER A 247 -1.98 0.62 -18.28
C SER A 247 -3.39 0.12 -18.04
N LYS A 248 -3.68 -0.26 -16.80
CA LYS A 248 -5.00 -0.68 -16.36
C LYS A 248 -5.29 -0.08 -14.99
N ARG A 249 -6.48 0.50 -14.84
CA ARG A 249 -6.97 0.91 -13.53
C ARG A 249 -7.41 -0.34 -12.75
N LEU A 250 -6.92 -0.48 -11.54
CA LEU A 250 -7.32 -1.50 -10.59
C LEU A 250 -8.38 -0.92 -9.64
N ILE A 251 -9.05 -1.77 -8.86
CA ILE A 251 -10.00 -1.31 -7.83
C ILE A 251 -9.32 -0.35 -6.85
N ASN A 252 -8.10 -0.68 -6.41
CA ASN A 252 -7.34 0.09 -5.42
C ASN A 252 -5.99 0.56 -5.97
N GLY A 253 -5.98 1.21 -7.14
CA GLY A 253 -4.75 1.72 -7.72
C GLY A 253 -4.67 1.59 -9.22
N PHE A 254 -3.48 1.40 -9.75
CA PHE A 254 -3.26 1.16 -11.18
C PHE A 254 -2.02 0.30 -11.42
N LEU A 255 -2.07 -0.44 -12.49
CA LEU A 255 -0.99 -1.24 -13.04
C LEU A 255 -0.49 -0.57 -14.32
N ARG A 256 0.82 -0.46 -14.45
CA ARG A 256 1.50 0.02 -15.65
C ARG A 256 2.54 -1.00 -16.07
N MET A 257 2.57 -1.33 -17.34
CA MET A 257 3.58 -2.20 -17.93
C MET A 257 4.23 -1.50 -19.12
N ARG A 258 5.55 -1.42 -19.12
CA ARG A 258 6.33 -1.09 -20.30
C ARG A 258 6.83 -2.38 -20.90
N VAL A 259 6.47 -2.63 -22.16
CA VAL A 259 6.73 -3.90 -22.80
C VAL A 259 7.34 -3.70 -24.18
N LYS A 260 8.21 -4.61 -24.57
CA LYS A 260 8.66 -4.78 -25.95
C LYS A 260 8.22 -6.14 -26.46
N ILE A 261 7.43 -6.12 -27.52
CA ILE A 261 6.84 -7.29 -28.13
C ILE A 261 7.39 -7.41 -29.55
N LYS A 262 7.86 -8.60 -29.92
CA LYS A 262 8.32 -8.93 -31.28
C LYS A 262 7.80 -10.31 -31.66
N ASP A 263 7.23 -10.43 -32.85
CA ASP A 263 6.71 -11.70 -33.39
C ASP A 263 5.84 -12.46 -32.39
N LYS A 264 4.91 -11.76 -31.69
CA LYS A 264 4.07 -12.25 -30.59
C LYS A 264 4.85 -12.76 -29.37
N THR A 265 6.12 -12.47 -29.26
CA THR A 265 6.95 -12.84 -28.10
C THR A 265 7.23 -11.61 -27.27
N LEU A 266 7.08 -11.73 -25.95
CA LEU A 266 7.41 -10.68 -24.99
C LEU A 266 8.91 -10.64 -24.77
N GLU A 267 9.63 -9.73 -25.47
CA GLU A 267 11.09 -9.62 -25.34
C GLU A 267 11.49 -9.03 -23.99
N ARG A 268 10.78 -7.97 -23.55
CA ARG A 268 11.08 -7.25 -22.30
C ARG A 268 9.79 -6.77 -21.63
N ILE A 269 9.82 -6.75 -20.32
CA ILE A 269 8.74 -6.19 -19.50
C ILE A 269 9.28 -5.47 -18.25
N SER A 270 8.66 -4.36 -17.91
CA SER A 270 8.82 -3.69 -16.62
C SER A 270 7.44 -3.32 -16.07
N ILE A 271 7.16 -3.77 -14.86
CA ILE A 271 5.88 -3.56 -14.19
C ILE A 271 6.07 -2.51 -13.09
N SER A 272 5.20 -1.51 -13.09
CA SER A 272 5.22 -0.40 -12.11
C SER A 272 3.80 0.06 -11.80
N GLY A 273 3.65 0.87 -10.77
CA GLY A 273 2.38 1.49 -10.45
C GLY A 273 2.01 1.45 -8.97
N SER A 274 0.73 1.64 -8.73
CA SER A 274 0.13 1.73 -7.41
C SER A 274 -0.68 0.45 -7.16
N PHE A 275 0.02 -0.62 -6.80
CA PHE A 275 -0.57 -1.94 -6.54
C PHE A 275 0.17 -2.66 -5.41
N MET A 276 -0.44 -3.71 -4.87
CA MET A 276 0.19 -4.65 -3.94
C MET A 276 0.72 -5.86 -4.70
N PHE A 277 1.92 -6.32 -4.33
CA PHE A 277 2.53 -7.56 -4.82
C PHE A 277 3.46 -8.08 -3.72
N GLU A 278 3.07 -9.15 -3.07
CA GLU A 278 3.79 -9.70 -1.92
C GLU A 278 4.13 -11.18 -2.13
N PRO A 279 5.39 -11.56 -1.91
CA PRO A 279 6.54 -10.75 -1.48
C PRO A 279 7.00 -9.76 -2.58
N SER A 280 7.30 -8.52 -2.20
CA SER A 280 7.64 -7.44 -3.16
C SER A 280 8.91 -7.68 -3.97
N GLU A 281 9.88 -8.41 -3.42
CA GLU A 281 11.11 -8.81 -4.10
C GLU A 281 10.88 -9.80 -5.25
N LYS A 282 9.75 -10.51 -5.25
CA LYS A 282 9.40 -11.47 -6.30
C LYS A 282 8.91 -10.83 -7.60
N LEU A 283 8.65 -9.51 -7.61
CA LEU A 283 8.23 -8.84 -8.85
C LEU A 283 9.27 -8.99 -9.96
N GLY A 284 10.55 -8.86 -9.63
CA GLY A 284 11.62 -9.05 -10.62
C GLY A 284 11.72 -10.47 -11.19
N ASP A 285 11.43 -11.48 -10.38
CA ASP A 285 11.37 -12.89 -10.83
C ASP A 285 10.12 -13.13 -11.68
N PHE A 286 9.00 -12.52 -11.31
CA PHE A 286 7.77 -12.55 -12.10
C PHE A 286 7.96 -11.95 -13.50
N GLU A 287 8.58 -10.79 -13.60
CA GLU A 287 8.91 -10.16 -14.87
C GLU A 287 9.82 -11.05 -15.73
N LYS A 288 10.87 -11.65 -15.15
CA LYS A 288 11.77 -12.58 -15.85
C LYS A 288 11.05 -13.83 -16.33
N MET A 289 10.09 -14.35 -15.56
CA MET A 289 9.31 -15.51 -15.95
C MET A 289 8.46 -15.22 -17.20
N LEU A 290 7.97 -13.99 -17.35
CA LEU A 290 7.20 -13.56 -18.51
C LEU A 290 8.07 -13.28 -19.74
N GLU A 291 9.32 -12.78 -19.56
CA GLU A 291 10.23 -12.48 -20.68
C GLU A 291 10.54 -13.75 -21.50
N GLY A 292 10.56 -13.61 -22.82
CA GLY A 292 10.79 -14.70 -23.78
C GLY A 292 9.58 -15.62 -24.02
N LYS A 293 8.41 -15.31 -23.45
CA LYS A 293 7.20 -16.10 -23.66
C LYS A 293 6.41 -15.59 -24.86
N GLU A 294 5.83 -16.54 -25.59
CA GLU A 294 4.82 -16.23 -26.61
C GLU A 294 3.55 -15.74 -25.94
N LEU A 295 2.91 -14.73 -26.54
CA LEU A 295 1.69 -14.12 -26.04
C LEU A 295 0.45 -14.98 -26.45
N ASP A 296 0.39 -16.18 -25.87
CA ASP A 296 -0.77 -17.06 -25.88
C ASP A 296 -1.53 -16.89 -24.56
N GLU A 297 -2.79 -16.48 -24.63
CA GLU A 297 -3.58 -16.13 -23.45
C GLU A 297 -3.74 -17.31 -22.48
N THR A 298 -4.01 -18.50 -22.99
CA THR A 298 -4.23 -19.70 -22.16
C THR A 298 -2.97 -20.12 -21.44
N LEU A 299 -1.86 -20.22 -22.17
CA LEU A 299 -0.57 -20.60 -21.62
C LEU A 299 -0.03 -19.57 -20.62
N LEU A 300 -0.21 -18.27 -20.88
CA LEU A 300 0.23 -17.23 -19.97
C LEU A 300 -0.59 -17.19 -18.68
N VAL A 301 -1.92 -17.36 -18.75
CA VAL A 301 -2.77 -17.43 -17.53
C VAL A 301 -2.35 -18.61 -16.67
N GLU A 302 -2.07 -19.77 -17.25
CA GLU A 302 -1.57 -20.94 -16.53
C GLU A 302 -0.24 -20.64 -15.84
N LYS A 303 0.74 -20.08 -16.57
CA LYS A 303 2.09 -19.77 -16.05
C LYS A 303 2.05 -18.70 -14.94
N VAL A 304 1.26 -17.67 -15.10
CA VAL A 304 1.09 -16.62 -14.07
C VAL A 304 0.44 -17.21 -12.82
N THR A 305 -0.56 -18.05 -13.00
CA THR A 305 -1.25 -18.72 -11.88
C THR A 305 -0.31 -19.68 -11.15
N GLU A 306 0.45 -20.50 -11.87
CA GLU A 306 1.49 -21.37 -11.31
C GLU A 306 2.52 -20.57 -10.50
N PHE A 307 3.01 -19.45 -11.05
CA PHE A 307 3.96 -18.58 -10.36
C PHE A 307 3.37 -18.04 -9.04
N PHE A 308 2.13 -17.53 -9.08
CA PHE A 308 1.48 -16.99 -7.89
C PHE A 308 1.28 -18.04 -6.80
N ILE A 309 0.94 -19.27 -7.18
CA ILE A 309 0.77 -20.39 -6.23
C ILE A 309 2.13 -20.81 -5.65
N ASN A 310 3.12 -21.08 -6.52
CA ASN A 310 4.41 -21.65 -6.11
C ASN A 310 5.21 -20.65 -5.26
N GLU A 311 5.21 -19.37 -5.63
CA GLU A 311 5.91 -18.31 -4.91
C GLU A 311 5.04 -17.67 -3.80
N LYS A 312 3.82 -18.20 -3.59
CA LYS A 312 2.84 -17.69 -2.60
C LYS A 312 2.55 -16.20 -2.77
N VAL A 313 2.48 -15.73 -4.02
CA VAL A 313 2.26 -14.32 -4.32
C VAL A 313 0.82 -13.92 -4.01
N LYS A 314 0.67 -12.80 -3.29
CA LYS A 314 -0.58 -12.07 -3.13
C LYS A 314 -0.46 -10.75 -3.90
N ALA A 315 -1.32 -10.53 -4.89
CA ALA A 315 -1.34 -9.31 -5.68
C ALA A 315 -2.73 -8.66 -5.68
N SER A 316 -2.80 -7.35 -5.89
CA SER A 316 -4.07 -6.63 -6.04
C SER A 316 -4.66 -6.70 -7.45
N PHE A 317 -4.12 -7.59 -8.27
CA PHE A 317 -4.60 -7.91 -9.62
C PHE A 317 -4.58 -9.43 -9.83
N ALA A 318 -5.48 -9.91 -10.67
CA ALA A 318 -5.56 -11.32 -11.03
C ALA A 318 -4.65 -11.66 -12.22
N ALA A 319 -4.28 -12.94 -12.36
CA ALA A 319 -3.45 -13.44 -13.46
C ALA A 319 -3.99 -13.02 -14.84
N PHE A 320 -5.28 -13.17 -15.05
CA PHE A 320 -5.93 -12.84 -16.32
C PHE A 320 -5.83 -11.34 -16.66
N GLU A 321 -5.79 -10.44 -15.67
CA GLU A 321 -5.74 -8.99 -15.92
C GLU A 321 -4.41 -8.55 -16.55
N ILE A 322 -3.29 -9.17 -16.16
CA ILE A 322 -2.00 -8.94 -16.81
C ILE A 322 -1.98 -9.55 -18.21
N VAL A 323 -2.47 -10.78 -18.33
CA VAL A 323 -2.43 -11.51 -19.60
C VAL A 323 -3.32 -10.83 -20.64
N GLU A 324 -4.52 -10.39 -20.27
CA GLU A 324 -5.41 -9.60 -21.14
C GLU A 324 -4.72 -8.36 -21.72
N LEU A 325 -4.00 -7.61 -20.87
CA LEU A 325 -3.25 -6.42 -21.32
C LEU A 325 -2.13 -6.77 -22.28
N LEU A 326 -1.38 -7.86 -22.02
CA LEU A 326 -0.26 -8.28 -22.85
C LEU A 326 -0.74 -8.82 -24.20
N CYS A 327 -1.72 -9.70 -24.22
CA CYS A 327 -2.27 -10.30 -25.44
C CYS A 327 -3.03 -9.27 -26.28
N GLY A 328 -3.76 -8.35 -25.65
CA GLY A 328 -4.41 -7.24 -26.34
C GLY A 328 -3.42 -6.33 -27.09
N ALA A 329 -2.21 -6.16 -26.56
CA ALA A 329 -1.15 -5.39 -27.22
C ALA A 329 -0.51 -6.10 -28.43
N ALA A 330 -0.49 -7.43 -28.45
CA ALA A 330 0.06 -8.22 -29.57
C ALA A 330 -0.86 -8.30 -30.79
N GLY A 331 -2.17 -8.01 -30.60
CA GLY A 331 -3.18 -8.03 -31.67
C GLY A 331 -3.14 -6.85 -32.64
N GLY A 332 -2.23 -5.87 -32.48
CA GLY A 332 -2.15 -4.64 -33.26
C GLY A 332 -3.08 -3.53 -32.75
N PRO A 333 -2.99 -2.30 -33.27
CA PRO A 333 -3.77 -1.17 -32.81
C PRO A 333 -5.24 -1.37 -33.19
N ASN A 334 -5.98 -2.12 -32.41
CA ASN A 334 -7.43 -2.12 -32.48
C ASN A 334 -7.98 -0.97 -31.67
N GLU A 335 -8.64 -0.07 -32.34
CA GLU A 335 -9.63 0.94 -32.03
C GLU A 335 -10.41 0.74 -30.70
N ARG A 336 -9.71 0.76 -29.55
CA ARG A 336 -10.31 0.97 -28.24
C ARG A 336 -9.54 2.06 -27.50
N GLY A 337 -9.40 3.19 -28.17
CA GLY A 337 -9.16 4.47 -27.53
C GLY A 337 -10.49 4.97 -26.97
N ASN A 338 -10.42 5.52 -25.77
CA ASN A 338 -11.44 6.33 -25.10
C ASN A 338 -12.73 5.63 -24.67
N GLN A 339 -12.68 5.03 -23.50
CA GLN A 339 -13.79 5.18 -22.55
C GLN A 339 -13.24 5.41 -21.15
#